data_994ebef89f747a6f9c4b839701977fe3
#
_entry.id   994ebef89f747a6f9c4b839701977fe3
#
_cell.length_a   1.000
_cell.length_b   1.000
_cell.length_c   1.000
_cell.angle_alpha   90.00
_cell.angle_beta   90.00
_cell.angle_gamma   90.00
#
_symmetry.space_group_name_H-M   'P 1'
#
loop_
_entity.id
_entity.type
_entity.pdbx_description
1 polymer ?
#
loop_
_entity_poly.entity_id
_entity_poly.type
_entity_poly.pdbx_seq_one_letter_code
_entity_poly.pdbx_strand_id
1 'polypeptide(L)' 'MCRIIMKFNEPLSIKEMEAHREQCENGAGILMAKGGSFYAVKDMEHEKMWKKYKKEFIADSPFYLFHSR' A
#
# COMPACT_ATOMS: atom_id res chain seq x y z
N MET A 1 11.75 -9.37 -7.74
CA MET A 1 11.02 -10.17 -6.73
C MET A 1 9.87 -9.35 -6.16
N CYS A 2 8.70 -9.96 -6.04
CA CYS A 2 7.53 -9.28 -5.48
C CYS A 2 7.43 -9.47 -3.97
N ARG A 3 6.99 -8.43 -3.28
CA ARG A 3 6.77 -8.47 -1.83
C ARG A 3 5.34 -8.05 -1.54
N ILE A 4 4.73 -8.70 -0.57
CA ILE A 4 3.37 -8.42 -0.16
C ILE A 4 3.35 -8.28 1.37
N ILE A 5 2.70 -7.20 1.84
CA ILE A 5 2.42 -7.02 3.26
C ILE A 5 0.92 -6.90 3.39
N MET A 6 0.34 -7.67 4.29
CA MET A 6 -1.09 -7.58 4.57
C MET A 6 -1.30 -7.31 6.05
N LYS A 7 -2.11 -6.30 6.37
CA LYS A 7 -2.48 -5.94 7.73
C LYS A 7 -4.00 -6.00 7.87
N PHE A 8 -4.46 -6.58 8.96
CA PHE A 8 -5.88 -6.65 9.28
C PHE A 8 -6.22 -5.69 10.41
N ASN A 9 -7.16 -4.78 10.16
CA ASN A 9 -7.61 -3.77 11.14
C ASN A 9 -6.49 -2.85 11.64
N GLU A 10 -5.42 -2.72 10.87
CA GLU A 10 -4.24 -1.95 11.23
C GLU A 10 -3.63 -1.35 9.96
N PRO A 11 -3.37 -0.04 9.92
CA PRO A 11 -2.83 0.59 8.72
C PRO A 11 -1.36 0.22 8.47
N LEU A 12 -0.98 0.30 7.21
CA LEU A 12 0.41 0.14 6.80
C LEU A 12 1.20 1.39 7.16
N SER A 13 2.42 1.21 7.64
CA SER A 13 3.33 2.32 7.87
C SER A 13 4.29 2.47 6.69
N ILE A 14 4.71 3.69 6.43
CA ILE A 14 5.68 3.97 5.37
C ILE A 14 6.99 3.27 5.67
N LYS A 15 7.35 3.18 6.95
CA LYS A 15 8.57 2.50 7.39
C LYS A 15 8.60 1.03 7.00
N GLU A 16 7.48 0.33 7.15
CA GLU A 16 7.35 -1.06 6.72
C GLU A 16 7.50 -1.20 5.21
N MET A 17 6.89 -0.28 4.47
CA MET A 17 6.94 -0.30 3.01
C MET A 17 8.33 0.04 2.48
N GLU A 18 9.03 0.97 3.11
CA GLU A 18 10.39 1.34 2.73
C GLU A 18 11.37 0.18 2.84
N ALA A 19 11.15 -0.72 3.78
CA ALA A 19 12.02 -1.88 3.94
C ALA A 19 12.07 -2.77 2.69
N HIS A 20 11.05 -2.69 1.83
CA HIS A 20 10.98 -3.48 0.61
C HIS A 20 11.40 -2.71 -0.64
N ARG A 21 11.60 -1.41 -0.53
CA ARG A 21 11.90 -0.54 -1.66
C ARG A 21 13.17 -0.94 -2.41
N GLU A 22 14.22 -1.25 -1.69
CA GLU A 22 15.51 -1.58 -2.27
C GLU A 22 15.49 -2.88 -3.10
N GLN A 23 14.57 -3.77 -2.78
CA GLN A 23 14.48 -5.07 -3.42
C GLN A 23 13.42 -5.12 -4.52
N CYS A 24 12.53 -4.14 -4.55
CA CYS A 24 11.37 -4.12 -5.44
C CYS A 24 11.16 -2.70 -5.99
N GLU A 25 11.87 -2.35 -7.05
CA GLU A 25 11.89 -0.99 -7.58
C GLU A 25 10.93 -0.71 -8.72
N ASN A 26 10.23 -1.73 -9.23
CA ASN A 26 9.42 -1.61 -10.45
C ASN A 26 7.99 -1.11 -10.22
N GLY A 27 7.70 -0.62 -9.03
CA GLY A 27 6.39 -0.10 -8.71
C GLY A 27 5.80 -0.67 -7.45
N ALA A 28 4.73 -0.05 -6.98
CA ALA A 28 4.05 -0.46 -5.76
C ALA A 28 2.58 -0.08 -5.80
N GLY A 29 1.79 -0.78 -4.99
CA GLY A 29 0.38 -0.48 -4.86
C GLY A 29 -0.16 -0.87 -3.50
N ILE A 30 -1.25 -0.23 -3.13
CA ILE A 30 -1.95 -0.54 -1.87
C ILE A 30 -3.42 -0.74 -2.18
N LEU A 31 -4.00 -1.78 -1.61
CA LEU A 31 -5.42 -2.07 -1.71
C LEU A 31 -6.07 -1.89 -0.33
N MET A 32 -7.18 -1.17 -0.30
CA MET A 32 -7.98 -0.94 0.88
C MET A 32 -9.43 -1.25 0.57
N ALA A 33 -10.27 -1.37 1.59
CA ALA A 33 -11.69 -1.63 1.40
C ALA A 33 -12.53 -0.77 2.35
N LYS A 34 -13.73 -0.39 1.90
CA LYS A 34 -14.71 0.31 2.73
C LYS A 34 -16.10 0.13 2.14
N GLY A 35 -17.06 -0.23 2.99
CA GLY A 35 -18.47 -0.32 2.60
C GLY A 35 -18.75 -1.25 1.43
N GLY A 36 -18.03 -2.37 1.33
CA GLY A 36 -18.21 -3.34 0.26
C GLY A 36 -17.50 -2.99 -1.04
N SER A 37 -16.75 -1.88 -1.06
CA SER A 37 -15.99 -1.46 -2.23
C SER A 37 -14.50 -1.55 -1.97
N PHE A 38 -13.73 -1.77 -3.04
CA PHE A 38 -12.27 -1.81 -2.96
C PHE A 38 -11.68 -0.55 -3.57
N TYR A 39 -10.62 -0.05 -2.94
CA TYR A 39 -9.90 1.14 -3.39
C TYR A 39 -8.43 0.80 -3.53
N ALA A 40 -7.86 1.11 -4.67
CA ALA A 40 -6.45 0.82 -4.95
C ALA A 40 -5.70 2.09 -5.33
N VAL A 41 -4.51 2.24 -4.79
CA VAL A 41 -3.57 3.28 -5.24
C VAL A 41 -2.32 2.57 -5.73
N LYS A 42 -1.76 3.03 -6.84
CA LYS A 42 -0.55 2.43 -7.40
C LYS A 42 0.24 3.46 -8.19
N ASP A 43 1.54 3.24 -8.26
CA ASP A 43 2.43 4.06 -9.07
C ASP A 43 3.71 3.29 -9.34
N MET A 44 4.39 3.65 -10.41
CA MET A 44 5.70 3.09 -10.75
C MET A 44 6.77 3.56 -9.76
N GLU A 45 6.56 4.71 -9.12
CA GLU A 45 7.47 5.26 -8.14
C GLU A 45 6.88 5.14 -6.74
N HIS A 46 7.63 4.57 -5.81
CA HIS A 46 7.19 4.36 -4.43
C HIS A 46 6.79 5.66 -3.74
N GLU A 47 7.55 6.73 -3.93
CA GLU A 47 7.25 8.01 -3.29
C GLU A 47 5.90 8.58 -3.75
N LYS A 48 5.61 8.48 -5.03
CA LYS A 48 4.32 8.93 -5.57
C LYS A 48 3.18 8.06 -5.08
N MET A 49 3.41 6.74 -4.99
CA MET A 49 2.43 5.81 -4.45
C MET A 49 2.11 6.15 -2.98
N TRP A 50 3.14 6.47 -2.18
CA TRP A 50 2.93 6.84 -0.78
C TRP A 50 2.11 8.12 -0.64
N LYS A 51 2.33 9.10 -1.52
CA LYS A 51 1.54 10.33 -1.53
C LYS A 51 0.07 10.03 -1.85
N LYS A 52 -0.17 9.17 -2.82
CA LYS A 52 -1.53 8.72 -3.15
C LYS A 52 -2.18 7.99 -1.98
N TYR A 53 -1.42 7.13 -1.31
CA TYR A 53 -1.90 6.41 -0.15
C TYR A 53 -2.35 7.36 0.97
N LYS A 54 -1.53 8.37 1.28
CA LYS A 54 -1.88 9.35 2.30
C LYS A 54 -3.12 10.14 1.94
N LYS A 55 -3.27 10.49 0.66
CA LYS A 55 -4.42 11.26 0.16
C LYS A 55 -5.70 10.43 0.18
N GLU A 56 -5.63 9.17 -0.22
CA GLU A 56 -6.78 8.28 -0.36
C GLU A 56 -7.00 7.38 0.86
N PHE A 57 -6.27 7.62 1.94
CA PHE A 57 -6.27 6.77 3.12
C PHE A 57 -7.68 6.55 3.69
N ILE A 58 -7.99 5.29 3.96
CA ILE A 58 -9.25 4.87 4.58
C ILE A 58 -8.93 4.34 5.97
N ALA A 59 -9.32 5.09 7.02
CA ALA A 59 -8.98 4.75 8.39
C ALA A 59 -9.69 3.49 8.91
N ASP A 60 -10.87 3.20 8.36
CA ASP A 60 -11.71 2.09 8.84
C ASP A 60 -11.66 0.85 7.95
N SER A 61 -10.63 0.73 7.12
CA SER A 61 -10.49 -0.44 6.27
C SER A 61 -10.25 -1.69 7.11
N PRO A 62 -10.95 -2.80 6.83
CA PRO A 62 -10.70 -4.05 7.55
C PRO A 62 -9.36 -4.66 7.21
N PHE A 63 -8.74 -4.24 6.10
CA PHE A 63 -7.40 -4.69 5.76
C PHE A 63 -6.69 -3.65 4.89
N TYR A 64 -5.37 -3.76 4.88
CA TYR A 64 -4.50 -2.99 4.00
C TYR A 64 -3.52 -3.97 3.37
N LEU A 65 -3.48 -4.01 2.05
CA LEU A 65 -2.55 -4.88 1.33
C LEU A 65 -1.58 -4.01 0.54
N PHE A 66 -0.30 -4.22 0.80
CA PHE A 66 0.77 -3.56 0.06
C PHE A 66 1.46 -4.58 -0.84
N HIS A 67 1.65 -4.22 -2.09
CA HIS A 67 2.36 -5.04 -3.06
C HIS A 67 3.48 -4.20 -3.68
N SER A 68 4.70 -4.70 -3.61
CA SER A 68 5.85 -4.07 -4.22
C SER A 68 6.48 -5.04 -5.23
N ARG A 69 6.75 -4.52 -6.39
CA ARG A 69 7.24 -5.33 -7.50
C ARG A 69 8.63 -4.91 -7.95
#